data_8d2b0ab5c9db2482db17217c13e2d798
#
_entry.id   8d2b0ab5c9db2482db17217c13e2d798
#
_cell.length_a   1.000
_cell.length_b   1.000
_cell.length_c   1.000
_cell.angle_alpha   90.00
_cell.angle_beta   90.00
_cell.angle_gamma   90.00
#
_symmetry.space_group_name_H-M   'P 1'
#
loop_
_entity.id
_entity.type
_entity.pdbx_description
1 polymer ?
#
loop_
_entity_poly.entity_id
_entity_poly.type
_entity_poly.pdbx_seq_one_letter_code
_entity_poly.pdbx_strand_id
1 'polypeptide(L)'
;MILKKLNRREFLGTSAALACTAMLPSVVTAGEAMPSPSKSLPYLKEYRPGVNSAWIRKGRLEKSSGLIDAVLDATTDFSWLSKGDRILIKLALNSGNEYPATTDPWALAQVVRILKNKGAGEVLVGDQSGIQAVQWNRDSQRGSSRELCRSAGLLQTIEASGATPVFFEEAGYDAYIQTSPPGNHHWETLLWIPSIVNQVDHIIFMPRVSSHVMGELTSGMKLGVGFLREDSRRVFHSGGENFFAMYEEIAQVPEISSRLRLTITSGRKVLTTIGPDFGDMTEPEYGLVFASEDLLANEIFSYAWLLWNREFETSYLAKVTKGNVSRFGSFINKKFVGKYWPEDDADVEGFSVFRPGHIYDHPAIMNCMQRKGGKPMGIDWKSINEIDDHTVSTYLKQHMTA
;
A
#
# COMPACT_ATOMS: atom_id res chain seq x y z
N MET A 1 -24.23 7.75 9.96
CA MET A 1 -24.93 7.71 11.24
C MET A 1 -23.99 7.14 12.28
N ILE A 2 -23.70 7.90 13.32
CA ILE A 2 -22.91 7.61 14.51
C ILE A 2 -21.44 7.24 14.25
N LEU A 3 -20.62 8.26 14.04
CA LEU A 3 -19.23 8.27 14.44
C LEU A 3 -19.19 8.04 15.96
N LYS A 4 -18.73 6.89 16.43
CA LYS A 4 -18.33 6.72 17.82
C LYS A 4 -17.24 7.78 18.06
N LYS A 5 -17.57 8.84 18.79
CA LYS A 5 -16.59 9.78 19.31
C LYS A 5 -15.63 8.96 20.14
N LEU A 6 -14.42 8.75 19.66
CA LEU A 6 -13.32 8.25 20.46
C LEU A 6 -13.24 9.16 21.70
N ASN A 7 -13.30 8.56 22.86
CA ASN A 7 -13.20 9.27 24.11
C ASN A 7 -11.80 9.89 24.17
N ARG A 8 -11.70 11.09 24.75
CA ARG A 8 -10.44 11.86 24.90
C ARG A 8 -9.28 11.06 25.50
N ARG A 9 -9.56 10.01 26.28
CA ARG A 9 -8.56 9.09 26.86
C ARG A 9 -8.05 8.06 25.86
N GLU A 10 -8.86 7.61 24.91
CA GLU A 10 -8.44 6.68 23.84
C GLU A 10 -7.60 7.42 22.80
N PHE A 11 -7.89 8.70 22.56
CA PHE A 11 -7.07 9.59 21.73
C PHE A 11 -5.70 9.87 22.36
N LEU A 12 -5.61 9.96 23.71
CA LEU A 12 -4.38 10.21 24.45
C LEU A 12 -3.50 8.96 24.63
N GLY A 13 -4.06 7.77 24.42
CA GLY A 13 -3.33 6.49 24.51
C GLY A 13 -2.45 6.20 23.29
N THR A 14 -2.63 6.89 22.17
CA THR A 14 -1.79 6.80 20.98
C THR A 14 -0.86 8.01 20.92
N SER A 15 0.37 7.84 21.40
CA SER A 15 1.41 8.87 21.53
C SER A 15 1.71 9.64 20.23
N ALA A 16 1.29 9.14 19.07
CA ALA A 16 1.45 9.80 17.79
C ALA A 16 0.56 11.05 17.62
N ALA A 17 -0.64 11.08 18.22
CA ALA A 17 -1.57 12.20 18.06
C ALA A 17 -1.18 13.42 18.91
N LEU A 18 -0.50 13.21 20.06
CA LEU A 18 -0.04 14.32 20.91
C LEU A 18 1.19 15.05 20.35
N ALA A 19 2.04 14.36 19.60
CA ALA A 19 3.21 14.99 18.97
C ALA A 19 2.80 15.98 17.85
N CYS A 20 1.64 15.80 17.24
CA CYS A 20 1.14 16.67 16.18
C CYS A 20 0.75 18.09 16.66
N THR A 21 0.40 18.26 17.93
CA THR A 21 -0.09 19.55 18.45
C THR A 21 0.97 20.41 19.12
N ALA A 22 2.10 19.84 19.51
CA ALA A 22 3.10 20.53 20.36
C ALA A 22 4.36 21.02 19.62
N MET A 23 4.58 20.64 18.34
CA MET A 23 5.75 21.03 17.58
C MET A 23 5.37 21.49 16.18
N LEU A 24 4.86 22.70 16.03
CA LEU A 24 4.88 23.43 14.77
C LEU A 24 6.28 24.03 14.63
N PRO A 25 7.12 23.55 13.71
CA PRO A 25 8.28 24.33 13.31
C PRO A 25 7.78 25.59 12.60
N SER A 26 8.39 26.73 12.91
CA SER A 26 8.24 27.98 12.16
C SER A 26 8.26 27.68 10.67
N VAL A 27 7.34 28.33 9.94
CA VAL A 27 7.24 28.31 8.49
C VAL A 27 8.65 28.46 7.89
N VAL A 28 9.20 27.37 7.36
CA VAL A 28 10.42 27.43 6.58
C VAL A 28 10.00 28.04 5.25
N THR A 29 10.45 29.26 5.00
CA THR A 29 10.39 29.92 3.69
C THR A 29 10.86 28.94 2.62
N ALA A 30 10.10 28.86 1.53
CA ALA A 30 10.43 28.04 0.37
C ALA A 30 11.82 28.39 -0.15
N GLY A 31 12.82 27.61 0.25
CA GLY A 31 14.13 27.63 -0.38
C GLY A 31 13.98 27.20 -1.85
N GLU A 32 14.93 27.63 -2.68
CA GLU A 32 14.97 27.27 -4.10
C GLU A 32 14.73 25.78 -4.31
N ALA A 33 13.91 25.49 -5.31
CA ALA A 33 13.50 24.15 -5.62
C ALA A 33 14.72 23.31 -6.01
N MET A 34 15.11 22.36 -5.15
CA MET A 34 16.05 21.32 -5.57
C MET A 34 15.56 20.71 -6.88
N PRO A 35 16.43 20.49 -7.87
CA PRO A 35 16.02 19.85 -9.12
C PRO A 35 15.45 18.48 -8.81
N SER A 36 14.33 18.14 -9.47
CA SER A 36 13.69 16.85 -9.31
C SER A 36 14.65 15.73 -9.73
N PRO A 37 14.99 14.78 -8.84
CA PRO A 37 15.91 13.69 -9.19
C PRO A 37 15.39 12.82 -10.32
N SER A 38 14.06 12.67 -10.47
CA SER A 38 13.46 11.89 -11.56
C SER A 38 13.74 12.50 -12.95
N LYS A 39 14.02 13.80 -13.05
CA LYS A 39 14.35 14.45 -14.33
C LYS A 39 15.65 13.93 -14.95
N SER A 40 16.58 13.40 -14.14
CA SER A 40 17.84 12.84 -14.62
C SER A 40 17.72 11.44 -15.23
N LEU A 41 16.63 10.71 -14.92
CA LEU A 41 16.43 9.36 -15.42
C LEU A 41 16.01 9.37 -16.90
N PRO A 42 16.59 8.48 -17.75
CA PRO A 42 16.17 8.37 -19.14
C PRO A 42 14.74 7.84 -19.27
N TYR A 43 14.08 8.21 -20.36
CA TYR A 43 12.83 7.56 -20.75
C TYR A 43 13.11 6.23 -21.43
N LEU A 44 12.42 5.17 -21.00
CA LEU A 44 12.42 3.87 -21.67
C LEU A 44 11.35 3.89 -22.75
N LYS A 45 11.76 4.02 -24.03
CA LYS A 45 10.86 4.28 -25.16
C LYS A 45 9.75 3.24 -25.33
N GLU A 46 10.03 1.99 -25.02
CA GLU A 46 9.09 0.87 -25.15
C GLU A 46 8.32 0.55 -23.86
N TYR A 47 8.65 1.23 -22.75
CA TYR A 47 8.02 0.99 -21.48
C TYR A 47 6.82 1.92 -21.27
N ARG A 48 5.63 1.38 -21.55
CA ARG A 48 4.33 2.03 -21.36
C ARG A 48 3.40 1.10 -20.60
N PRO A 49 3.59 0.99 -19.29
CA PRO A 49 2.77 0.06 -18.50
C PRO A 49 1.32 0.55 -18.41
N GLY A 50 0.40 -0.43 -18.43
CA GLY A 50 -1.04 -0.17 -18.45
C GLY A 50 -1.68 -0.14 -17.07
N VAL A 51 -2.71 0.70 -16.94
CA VAL A 51 -3.68 0.65 -15.84
C VAL A 51 -5.07 0.68 -16.43
N ASN A 52 -5.91 -0.31 -16.09
CA ASN A 52 -7.33 -0.30 -16.42
C ASN A 52 -8.14 -0.01 -15.17
N SER A 53 -9.17 0.81 -15.30
CA SER A 53 -9.99 1.25 -14.18
C SER A 53 -11.47 1.29 -14.51
N ALA A 54 -12.29 1.31 -13.47
CA ALA A 54 -13.70 1.64 -13.58
C ALA A 54 -14.11 2.63 -12.48
N TRP A 55 -14.98 3.55 -12.83
CA TRP A 55 -15.60 4.48 -11.92
C TRP A 55 -16.77 3.82 -11.18
N ILE A 56 -16.76 3.91 -9.88
CA ILE A 56 -17.79 3.34 -9.01
C ILE A 56 -18.55 4.47 -8.35
N ARG A 57 -19.80 4.64 -8.73
CA ARG A 57 -20.64 5.67 -8.12
C ARG A 57 -20.99 5.32 -6.68
N LYS A 58 -20.85 6.30 -5.80
CA LYS A 58 -21.20 6.20 -4.39
C LYS A 58 -22.66 5.74 -4.22
N GLY A 59 -22.88 4.78 -3.32
CA GLY A 59 -24.20 4.20 -3.08
C GLY A 59 -24.74 3.28 -4.19
N ARG A 60 -23.92 2.88 -5.17
CA ARG A 60 -24.34 2.01 -6.29
C ARG A 60 -23.53 0.70 -6.41
N LEU A 61 -22.95 0.21 -5.31
CA LEU A 61 -22.09 -0.98 -5.31
C LEU A 61 -22.74 -2.23 -5.89
N GLU A 62 -24.00 -2.49 -5.55
CA GLU A 62 -24.74 -3.67 -6.05
C GLU A 62 -24.83 -3.70 -7.57
N LYS A 63 -24.90 -2.52 -8.22
CA LYS A 63 -24.96 -2.38 -9.67
C LYS A 63 -23.59 -2.36 -10.34
N SER A 64 -22.52 -2.42 -9.56
CA SER A 64 -21.15 -2.26 -10.03
C SER A 64 -20.34 -3.57 -10.01
N SER A 65 -20.95 -4.70 -9.67
CA SER A 65 -20.25 -5.98 -9.55
C SER A 65 -19.51 -6.39 -10.82
N GLY A 66 -20.13 -6.23 -11.99
CA GLY A 66 -19.50 -6.56 -13.29
C GLY A 66 -18.37 -5.62 -13.72
N LEU A 67 -18.18 -4.47 -13.06
CA LEU A 67 -17.12 -3.53 -13.42
C LEU A 67 -15.73 -4.08 -13.04
N ILE A 68 -15.61 -4.84 -11.94
CA ILE A 68 -14.32 -5.48 -11.60
C ILE A 68 -13.99 -6.57 -12.62
N ASP A 69 -14.97 -7.38 -13.04
CA ASP A 69 -14.78 -8.35 -14.11
C ASP A 69 -14.22 -7.66 -15.38
N ALA A 70 -14.86 -6.58 -15.81
CA ALA A 70 -14.44 -5.83 -17.00
C ALA A 70 -13.05 -5.18 -16.83
N VAL A 71 -12.71 -4.66 -15.66
CA VAL A 71 -11.37 -4.13 -15.36
C VAL A 71 -10.32 -5.24 -15.46
N LEU A 72 -10.57 -6.41 -14.89
CA LEU A 72 -9.62 -7.51 -14.92
C LEU A 72 -9.47 -8.11 -16.32
N ASP A 73 -10.57 -8.32 -17.04
CA ASP A 73 -10.54 -8.82 -18.43
C ASP A 73 -9.83 -7.83 -19.39
N ALA A 74 -9.86 -6.52 -19.10
CA ALA A 74 -9.09 -5.52 -19.85
C ALA A 74 -7.61 -5.46 -19.43
N THR A 75 -7.28 -5.92 -18.22
CA THR A 75 -5.92 -5.85 -17.68
C THR A 75 -5.09 -7.06 -18.03
N THR A 76 -5.68 -8.26 -18.00
CA THR A 76 -4.98 -9.52 -18.23
C THR A 76 -5.88 -10.51 -18.93
N ASP A 77 -5.27 -11.36 -19.75
CA ASP A 77 -5.96 -12.47 -20.46
C ASP A 77 -6.10 -13.73 -19.58
N PHE A 78 -5.58 -13.70 -18.37
CA PHE A 78 -5.50 -14.84 -17.44
C PHE A 78 -4.73 -16.06 -17.98
N SER A 79 -3.93 -15.92 -19.04
CA SER A 79 -3.13 -17.03 -19.59
C SER A 79 -2.13 -17.62 -18.59
N TRP A 80 -1.80 -16.87 -17.56
CA TRP A 80 -0.96 -17.32 -16.46
C TRP A 80 -1.66 -18.27 -15.47
N LEU A 81 -3.01 -18.33 -15.47
CA LEU A 81 -3.82 -19.11 -14.54
C LEU A 81 -4.22 -20.45 -15.16
N SER A 82 -3.74 -21.55 -14.60
CA SER A 82 -4.16 -22.90 -14.96
C SER A 82 -5.23 -23.43 -14.00
N LYS A 83 -6.04 -24.36 -14.49
CA LYS A 83 -7.05 -24.99 -13.65
C LYS A 83 -6.40 -25.74 -12.47
N GLY A 84 -6.80 -25.39 -11.27
CA GLY A 84 -6.30 -26.00 -10.05
C GLY A 84 -5.19 -25.23 -9.36
N ASP A 85 -4.66 -24.17 -9.98
CA ASP A 85 -3.62 -23.34 -9.39
C ASP A 85 -4.04 -22.74 -8.04
N ARG A 86 -3.06 -22.57 -7.17
CA ARG A 86 -3.19 -21.95 -5.85
C ARG A 86 -2.80 -20.49 -5.91
N ILE A 87 -3.65 -19.60 -5.45
CA ILE A 87 -3.43 -18.16 -5.49
C ILE A 87 -3.38 -17.59 -4.07
N LEU A 88 -2.38 -16.77 -3.79
CA LEU A 88 -2.34 -15.96 -2.58
C LEU A 88 -2.75 -14.52 -2.90
N ILE A 89 -3.87 -14.07 -2.35
CA ILE A 89 -4.23 -12.66 -2.31
C ILE A 89 -3.62 -12.03 -1.06
N LYS A 90 -2.67 -11.11 -1.26
CA LYS A 90 -2.05 -10.33 -0.19
C LYS A 90 -2.91 -9.11 0.12
N LEU A 91 -3.42 -9.05 1.32
CA LEU A 91 -4.23 -7.94 1.82
C LEU A 91 -3.39 -6.76 2.33
N ALA A 92 -4.04 -5.62 2.52
CA ALA A 92 -3.64 -4.57 3.45
C ALA A 92 -4.44 -4.75 4.75
N LEU A 93 -3.80 -5.29 5.78
CA LEU A 93 -4.42 -5.57 7.09
C LEU A 93 -3.51 -5.07 8.22
N ASN A 94 -3.20 -3.77 8.23
CA ASN A 94 -2.30 -3.21 9.22
C ASN A 94 -2.92 -3.16 10.64
N SER A 95 -4.25 -3.01 10.71
CA SER A 95 -5.03 -2.90 11.96
C SER A 95 -6.39 -3.57 11.83
N GLY A 96 -7.21 -3.52 12.89
CA GLY A 96 -8.60 -3.98 12.89
C GLY A 96 -9.61 -2.94 12.43
N ASN A 97 -9.16 -1.82 11.86
CA ASN A 97 -10.06 -0.79 11.35
C ASN A 97 -10.63 -1.20 9.98
N GLU A 98 -11.86 -0.78 9.72
CA GLU A 98 -12.53 -1.05 8.45
C GLU A 98 -11.89 -0.30 7.28
N TYR A 99 -12.23 -0.70 6.06
CA TYR A 99 -11.90 0.04 4.84
C TYR A 99 -12.27 1.53 4.93
N PRO A 100 -11.40 2.47 4.59
CA PRO A 100 -10.17 2.36 3.81
C PRO A 100 -8.88 2.19 4.65
N ALA A 101 -8.95 1.87 5.92
CA ALA A 101 -7.76 1.53 6.69
C ALA A 101 -7.21 0.12 6.37
N THR A 102 -8.01 -0.70 5.70
CA THR A 102 -7.68 -2.05 5.22
C THR A 102 -8.15 -2.24 3.78
N THR A 103 -7.91 -3.40 3.19
CA THR A 103 -8.44 -3.78 1.86
C THR A 103 -9.96 -3.69 1.82
N ASP A 104 -10.50 -3.29 0.68
CA ASP A 104 -11.94 -3.19 0.44
C ASP A 104 -12.61 -4.58 0.39
N PRO A 105 -13.48 -4.92 1.36
CA PRO A 105 -14.11 -6.25 1.39
C PRO A 105 -15.02 -6.50 0.18
N TRP A 106 -15.67 -5.46 -0.37
CA TRP A 106 -16.49 -5.61 -1.56
C TRP A 106 -15.65 -6.01 -2.78
N ALA A 107 -14.54 -5.31 -3.01
CA ALA A 107 -13.64 -5.63 -4.11
C ALA A 107 -13.01 -7.01 -3.92
N LEU A 108 -12.60 -7.36 -2.69
CA LEU A 108 -12.05 -8.68 -2.37
C LEU A 108 -13.01 -9.81 -2.74
N ALA A 109 -14.28 -9.72 -2.33
CA ALA A 109 -15.27 -10.75 -2.64
C ALA A 109 -15.44 -10.95 -4.17
N GLN A 110 -15.44 -9.87 -4.95
CA GLN A 110 -15.53 -9.96 -6.40
C GLN A 110 -14.28 -10.62 -7.01
N VAL A 111 -13.09 -10.24 -6.56
CA VAL A 111 -11.83 -10.81 -7.06
C VAL A 111 -11.77 -12.31 -6.77
N VAL A 112 -12.09 -12.75 -5.55
CA VAL A 112 -12.13 -14.18 -5.21
C VAL A 112 -13.10 -14.93 -6.12
N ARG A 113 -14.31 -14.41 -6.33
CA ARG A 113 -15.32 -15.00 -7.23
C ARG A 113 -14.76 -15.14 -8.66
N ILE A 114 -14.12 -14.08 -9.18
CA ILE A 114 -13.58 -14.07 -10.55
C ILE A 114 -12.49 -15.15 -10.68
N LEU A 115 -11.52 -15.19 -9.77
CA LEU A 115 -10.43 -16.17 -9.81
C LEU A 115 -10.94 -17.61 -9.76
N LYS A 116 -11.93 -17.90 -8.92
CA LYS A 116 -12.57 -19.22 -8.87
C LYS A 116 -13.28 -19.57 -10.18
N ASN A 117 -13.99 -18.62 -10.78
CA ASN A 117 -14.67 -18.79 -12.06
C ASN A 117 -13.68 -19.02 -13.21
N LYS A 118 -12.48 -18.42 -13.14
CA LYS A 118 -11.38 -18.60 -14.11
C LYS A 118 -10.61 -19.92 -13.89
N GLY A 119 -10.89 -20.67 -12.79
CA GLY A 119 -10.37 -22.02 -12.60
C GLY A 119 -9.36 -22.17 -11.46
N ALA A 120 -9.14 -21.16 -10.63
CA ALA A 120 -8.30 -21.29 -9.44
C ALA A 120 -8.79 -22.44 -8.55
N GLY A 121 -7.89 -23.33 -8.14
CA GLY A 121 -8.20 -24.46 -7.27
C GLY A 121 -8.35 -24.06 -5.82
N GLU A 122 -7.43 -23.24 -5.32
CA GLU A 122 -7.47 -22.69 -3.98
C GLU A 122 -7.12 -21.19 -4.02
N VAL A 123 -7.92 -20.37 -3.34
CA VAL A 123 -7.64 -18.95 -3.14
C VAL A 123 -7.38 -18.72 -1.66
N LEU A 124 -6.13 -18.45 -1.33
CA LEU A 124 -5.66 -18.07 0.00
C LEU A 124 -5.71 -16.55 0.10
N VAL A 125 -6.16 -16.02 1.23
CA VAL A 125 -6.27 -14.57 1.44
C VAL A 125 -5.67 -14.22 2.79
N GLY A 126 -4.66 -13.36 2.82
CA GLY A 126 -4.03 -13.09 4.10
C GLY A 126 -3.00 -11.99 4.13
N ASP A 127 -2.48 -11.79 5.34
CA ASP A 127 -1.48 -10.80 5.71
C ASP A 127 -0.85 -11.17 7.06
N GLN A 128 0.14 -10.39 7.47
CA GLN A 128 0.54 -10.21 8.85
C GLN A 128 0.41 -8.73 9.21
N SER A 129 -0.37 -8.43 10.25
CA SER A 129 -0.70 -7.07 10.68
C SER A 129 0.51 -6.28 11.17
N GLY A 130 0.33 -4.97 11.33
CA GLY A 130 1.37 -4.06 11.79
C GLY A 130 1.86 -4.37 13.21
N ILE A 131 3.13 -4.08 13.48
CA ILE A 131 3.81 -4.33 14.78
C ILE A 131 3.11 -3.63 15.96
N GLN A 132 2.34 -2.58 15.71
CA GLN A 132 1.57 -1.93 16.77
C GLN A 132 0.49 -2.84 17.35
N ALA A 133 -0.04 -3.75 16.55
CA ALA A 133 -1.16 -4.60 16.90
C ALA A 133 -0.75 -6.07 17.08
N VAL A 134 0.25 -6.54 16.35
CA VAL A 134 0.76 -7.92 16.41
C VAL A 134 2.27 -7.88 16.61
N GLN A 135 2.71 -8.26 17.79
CA GLN A 135 4.12 -8.41 18.18
C GLN A 135 4.39 -9.89 18.45
N TRP A 136 5.43 -10.43 17.87
CA TRP A 136 5.74 -11.83 18.04
C TRP A 136 7.21 -12.12 17.77
N ASN A 137 7.69 -13.14 18.42
CA ASN A 137 9.01 -13.69 18.23
C ASN A 137 8.93 -15.21 18.36
N ARG A 138 10.06 -15.89 18.47
CA ARG A 138 10.08 -17.35 18.60
C ARG A 138 9.32 -17.88 19.83
N ASP A 139 9.33 -17.15 20.92
CA ASP A 139 8.88 -17.61 22.24
C ASP A 139 7.52 -17.05 22.66
N SER A 140 7.08 -15.96 22.04
CA SER A 140 5.88 -15.24 22.45
C SER A 140 5.17 -14.56 21.30
N GLN A 141 3.85 -14.42 21.43
CA GLN A 141 3.00 -13.65 20.52
C GLN A 141 1.99 -12.82 21.32
N ARG A 142 1.86 -11.56 20.93
CA ARG A 142 0.84 -10.64 21.43
C ARG A 142 0.04 -10.10 20.25
N GLY A 143 -1.29 -10.20 20.31
CA GLY A 143 -2.19 -9.83 19.24
C GLY A 143 -2.36 -10.96 18.20
N SER A 144 -3.24 -10.75 17.24
CA SER A 144 -3.58 -11.73 16.20
C SER A 144 -4.08 -11.02 14.96
N SER A 145 -3.47 -11.26 13.83
CA SER A 145 -3.95 -10.75 12.53
C SER A 145 -5.34 -11.31 12.20
N ARG A 146 -5.66 -12.51 12.64
CA ARG A 146 -7.00 -13.11 12.48
C ARG A 146 -8.07 -12.30 13.21
N GLU A 147 -7.82 -11.91 14.45
CA GLU A 147 -8.76 -11.08 15.22
C GLU A 147 -8.91 -9.69 14.63
N LEU A 148 -7.83 -9.09 14.12
CA LEU A 148 -7.87 -7.82 13.43
C LEU A 148 -8.65 -7.93 12.10
N CYS A 149 -8.45 -9.01 11.35
CA CYS A 149 -9.19 -9.31 10.14
C CYS A 149 -10.70 -9.45 10.41
N ARG A 150 -11.05 -10.08 11.52
CA ARG A 150 -12.46 -10.17 12.00
C ARG A 150 -13.01 -8.79 12.34
N SER A 151 -12.26 -8.01 13.10
CA SER A 151 -12.67 -6.65 13.52
C SER A 151 -12.85 -5.71 12.32
N ALA A 152 -12.03 -5.86 11.28
CA ALA A 152 -12.14 -5.09 10.04
C ALA A 152 -13.28 -5.56 9.11
N GLY A 153 -14.03 -6.62 9.47
CA GLY A 153 -15.08 -7.20 8.63
C GLY A 153 -14.58 -8.02 7.44
N LEU A 154 -13.27 -8.21 7.31
CA LEU A 154 -12.65 -8.93 6.19
C LEU A 154 -12.76 -10.45 6.34
N LEU A 155 -12.62 -10.98 7.56
CA LEU A 155 -12.63 -12.45 7.79
C LEU A 155 -13.91 -13.10 7.29
N GLN A 156 -15.05 -12.51 7.64
CA GLN A 156 -16.35 -12.98 7.17
C GLN A 156 -16.46 -12.92 5.64
N THR A 157 -15.93 -11.88 5.02
CA THR A 157 -15.92 -11.73 3.56
C THR A 157 -15.07 -12.82 2.90
N ILE A 158 -13.89 -13.13 3.45
CA ILE A 158 -12.99 -14.18 2.95
C ILE A 158 -13.72 -15.53 2.99
N GLU A 159 -14.27 -15.89 4.14
CA GLU A 159 -14.95 -17.16 4.35
C GLU A 159 -16.22 -17.29 3.48
N ALA A 160 -17.05 -16.24 3.43
CA ALA A 160 -18.27 -16.22 2.61
C ALA A 160 -18.01 -16.31 1.11
N SER A 161 -16.87 -15.79 0.62
CA SER A 161 -16.45 -15.92 -0.78
C SER A 161 -15.83 -17.29 -1.10
N GLY A 162 -15.67 -18.15 -0.09
CA GLY A 162 -15.10 -19.48 -0.20
C GLY A 162 -13.58 -19.48 -0.37
N ALA A 163 -12.90 -18.43 0.06
CA ALA A 163 -11.45 -18.39 0.17
C ALA A 163 -10.98 -18.85 1.56
N THR A 164 -9.71 -19.23 1.66
CA THR A 164 -9.09 -19.68 2.90
C THR A 164 -8.30 -18.54 3.54
N PRO A 165 -8.63 -18.11 4.77
CA PRO A 165 -7.86 -17.08 5.45
C PRO A 165 -6.53 -17.61 5.96
N VAL A 166 -5.44 -16.88 5.72
CA VAL A 166 -4.07 -17.22 6.12
C VAL A 166 -3.41 -16.03 6.79
N PHE A 167 -2.96 -16.21 8.03
CA PHE A 167 -2.22 -15.17 8.75
C PHE A 167 -0.81 -15.68 9.02
N PHE A 168 0.19 -14.93 8.55
CA PHE A 168 1.53 -15.48 8.39
C PHE A 168 2.20 -15.83 9.72
N GLU A 169 1.90 -15.08 10.78
CA GLU A 169 2.43 -15.36 12.13
C GLU A 169 1.86 -16.65 12.73
N GLU A 170 0.68 -17.11 12.30
CA GLU A 170 0.07 -18.35 12.83
C GLU A 170 0.85 -19.62 12.45
N ALA A 171 1.61 -19.56 11.37
CA ALA A 171 2.46 -20.67 10.95
C ALA A 171 3.73 -20.82 11.83
N GLY A 172 4.02 -19.83 12.69
CA GLY A 172 5.15 -19.81 13.58
C GLY A 172 6.42 -19.25 12.97
N TYR A 173 7.38 -18.96 13.86
CA TYR A 173 8.61 -18.24 13.52
C TYR A 173 9.49 -18.98 12.49
N ASP A 174 9.50 -20.31 12.55
CA ASP A 174 10.30 -21.16 11.67
C ASP A 174 9.65 -21.42 10.30
N ALA A 175 8.41 -20.97 10.09
CA ALA A 175 7.72 -21.04 8.80
C ALA A 175 8.08 -19.87 7.85
N TYR A 176 9.23 -19.24 8.05
CA TYR A 176 9.76 -18.18 7.21
C TYR A 176 11.05 -18.61 6.52
N ILE A 177 11.26 -18.09 5.33
CA ILE A 177 12.46 -18.34 4.52
C ILE A 177 13.26 -17.06 4.38
N GLN A 178 14.59 -17.20 4.29
CA GLN A 178 15.48 -16.10 3.95
C GLN A 178 15.48 -15.85 2.45
N THR A 179 15.49 -14.58 2.08
CA THR A 179 15.59 -14.12 0.70
C THR A 179 16.29 -12.77 0.62
N SER A 180 16.57 -12.32 -0.59
CA SER A 180 17.16 -11.02 -0.85
C SER A 180 16.63 -10.47 -2.18
N PRO A 181 16.42 -9.15 -2.32
CA PRO A 181 16.15 -8.54 -3.62
C PRO A 181 17.32 -8.77 -4.58
N PRO A 182 17.10 -8.97 -5.88
CA PRO A 182 18.15 -9.20 -6.84
C PRO A 182 18.92 -7.91 -7.18
N GLY A 183 20.20 -8.04 -7.52
CA GLY A 183 21.07 -6.93 -7.92
C GLY A 183 21.45 -6.03 -6.74
N ASN A 184 21.69 -4.75 -7.03
CA ASN A 184 21.95 -3.76 -5.98
C ASN A 184 20.68 -3.46 -5.22
N HIS A 185 20.73 -3.53 -3.90
CA HIS A 185 19.60 -3.27 -2.99
C HIS A 185 20.09 -2.62 -1.70
N HIS A 186 19.17 -2.15 -0.87
CA HIS A 186 19.43 -1.39 0.35
C HIS A 186 19.29 -2.23 1.63
N TRP A 187 19.02 -3.52 1.51
CA TRP A 187 18.98 -4.43 2.65
C TRP A 187 20.38 -4.92 2.98
N GLU A 188 20.87 -4.59 4.18
CA GLU A 188 22.19 -5.03 4.65
C GLU A 188 22.18 -6.48 5.08
N THR A 189 21.03 -7.03 5.43
CA THR A 189 20.84 -8.42 5.83
C THR A 189 19.81 -9.10 4.95
N LEU A 190 19.82 -10.44 4.92
CA LEU A 190 18.73 -11.20 4.32
C LEU A 190 17.42 -10.89 5.03
N LEU A 191 16.36 -10.76 4.26
CA LEU A 191 15.02 -10.57 4.79
C LEU A 191 14.29 -11.92 4.91
N TRP A 192 13.36 -12.00 5.83
CA TRP A 192 12.55 -13.18 6.09
C TRP A 192 11.11 -12.95 5.66
N ILE A 193 10.61 -13.83 4.77
CA ILE A 193 9.23 -13.85 4.28
C ILE A 193 8.58 -15.21 4.55
N PRO A 194 7.22 -15.28 4.66
CA PRO A 194 6.57 -16.54 5.00
C PRO A 194 6.73 -17.56 3.88
N SER A 195 7.06 -18.80 4.24
CA SER A 195 7.31 -19.90 3.29
C SER A 195 6.14 -20.23 2.38
N ILE A 196 4.92 -19.82 2.76
CA ILE A 196 3.71 -20.01 1.95
C ILE A 196 3.82 -19.38 0.56
N VAL A 197 4.66 -18.34 0.36
CA VAL A 197 4.91 -17.75 -0.96
C VAL A 197 5.46 -18.76 -1.96
N ASN A 198 6.15 -19.80 -1.49
CA ASN A 198 6.67 -20.89 -2.32
C ASN A 198 5.67 -22.05 -2.51
N GLN A 199 4.52 -21.99 -1.83
CA GLN A 199 3.47 -23.01 -1.89
C GLN A 199 2.30 -22.60 -2.76
N VAL A 200 2.37 -21.42 -3.39
CA VAL A 200 1.36 -20.91 -4.30
C VAL A 200 1.95 -20.70 -5.70
N ASP A 201 1.12 -20.79 -6.72
CA ASP A 201 1.51 -20.58 -8.10
C ASP A 201 1.51 -19.09 -8.45
N HIS A 202 0.59 -18.33 -7.87
CA HIS A 202 0.41 -16.92 -8.16
C HIS A 202 0.14 -16.09 -6.91
N ILE A 203 0.57 -14.82 -6.97
CA ILE A 203 0.31 -13.82 -5.95
C ILE A 203 -0.45 -12.65 -6.58
N ILE A 204 -1.46 -12.16 -5.90
CA ILE A 204 -2.21 -10.96 -6.25
C ILE A 204 -2.12 -9.98 -5.09
N PHE A 205 -1.77 -8.74 -5.37
CA PHE A 205 -1.78 -7.67 -4.39
C PHE A 205 -3.14 -6.96 -4.40
N MET A 206 -3.75 -6.82 -3.23
CA MET A 206 -4.96 -6.02 -3.04
C MET A 206 -4.72 -4.90 -2.02
N PRO A 207 -3.98 -3.86 -2.41
CA PRO A 207 -3.74 -2.70 -1.56
C PRO A 207 -4.99 -1.82 -1.42
N ARG A 208 -4.82 -0.77 -0.69
CA ARG A 208 -5.70 0.39 -0.59
C ARG A 208 -4.94 1.65 -0.99
N VAL A 209 -5.64 2.75 -1.23
CA VAL A 209 -5.02 4.06 -1.41
C VAL A 209 -5.16 4.85 -0.11
N SER A 210 -4.05 5.23 0.48
CA SER A 210 -4.03 5.95 1.75
C SER A 210 -2.77 6.79 1.90
N SER A 211 -2.90 7.94 2.58
CA SER A 211 -1.77 8.62 3.19
C SER A 211 -1.05 7.69 4.17
N HIS A 212 0.22 7.94 4.38
CA HIS A 212 1.02 7.27 5.40
C HIS A 212 2.00 8.26 6.02
N VAL A 213 1.93 8.42 7.33
CA VAL A 213 2.73 9.41 8.06
C VAL A 213 4.24 9.26 7.89
N MET A 214 4.73 8.02 7.69
CA MET A 214 6.16 7.76 7.46
C MET A 214 6.48 7.56 5.96
N GLY A 215 5.58 6.98 5.19
CA GLY A 215 5.82 6.54 3.82
C GLY A 215 5.15 7.38 2.74
N GLU A 216 4.51 8.49 3.09
CA GLU A 216 3.70 9.37 2.23
C GLU A 216 2.48 8.68 1.63
N LEU A 217 2.68 7.55 0.98
CA LEU A 217 1.67 6.72 0.34
C LEU A 217 1.67 5.32 0.94
N THR A 218 0.50 4.75 1.09
CA THR A 218 0.28 3.30 1.23
C THR A 218 -0.48 2.80 0.02
N SER A 219 0.16 1.99 -0.79
CA SER A 219 -0.42 1.30 -1.92
C SER A 219 0.34 -0.01 -2.21
N GLY A 220 0.49 -0.38 -3.47
CA GLY A 220 1.03 -1.67 -3.90
C GLY A 220 2.45 -1.95 -3.45
N MET A 221 3.38 -1.01 -3.61
CA MET A 221 4.80 -1.23 -3.23
C MET A 221 4.95 -1.47 -1.73
N LYS A 222 4.28 -0.64 -0.91
CA LYS A 222 4.38 -0.79 0.55
C LYS A 222 3.63 -2.01 1.09
N LEU A 223 2.76 -2.64 0.30
CA LEU A 223 2.01 -3.83 0.69
C LEU A 223 2.93 -5.00 1.06
N GLY A 224 4.11 -5.08 0.44
CA GLY A 224 5.14 -6.07 0.71
C GLY A 224 5.60 -6.13 2.16
N VAL A 225 5.53 -5.02 2.91
CA VAL A 225 5.92 -4.96 4.34
C VAL A 225 5.20 -6.00 5.20
N GLY A 226 3.97 -6.35 4.83
CA GLY A 226 3.22 -7.39 5.53
C GLY A 226 3.78 -8.82 5.37
N PHE A 227 4.68 -9.07 4.43
CA PHE A 227 5.40 -10.35 4.36
C PHE A 227 6.56 -10.44 5.36
N LEU A 228 7.08 -9.32 5.85
CA LEU A 228 8.27 -9.34 6.69
C LEU A 228 8.01 -9.97 8.06
N ARG A 229 8.88 -10.88 8.48
CA ARG A 229 8.98 -11.32 9.86
C ARG A 229 9.44 -10.16 10.76
N GLU A 230 9.24 -10.24 12.06
CA GLU A 230 9.47 -9.12 12.97
C GLU A 230 10.92 -8.60 12.93
N ASP A 231 11.92 -9.47 12.89
CA ASP A 231 13.33 -9.08 12.78
C ASP A 231 13.62 -8.28 11.49
N SER A 232 13.04 -8.69 10.37
CA SER A 232 13.15 -7.95 9.12
C SER A 232 12.36 -6.62 9.15
N ARG A 233 11.24 -6.55 9.88
CA ARG A 233 10.53 -5.27 10.11
C ARG A 233 11.36 -4.31 10.94
N ARG A 234 12.10 -4.81 11.92
CA ARG A 234 13.04 -4.02 12.69
C ARG A 234 14.11 -3.40 11.79
N VAL A 235 14.81 -4.22 10.99
CA VAL A 235 15.80 -3.73 10.01
C VAL A 235 15.20 -2.70 9.07
N PHE A 236 14.00 -2.97 8.53
CA PHE A 236 13.28 -2.05 7.66
C PHE A 236 13.01 -0.68 8.30
N HIS A 237 12.54 -0.64 9.54
CA HIS A 237 12.24 0.61 10.23
C HIS A 237 13.49 1.34 10.71
N SER A 238 14.60 0.64 10.90
CA SER A 238 15.91 1.22 11.23
C SER A 238 16.69 1.67 9.98
N GLY A 239 16.16 1.44 8.77
CA GLY A 239 16.85 1.67 7.50
C GLY A 239 17.11 3.14 7.13
N GLY A 240 16.71 4.12 7.95
CA GLY A 240 17.01 5.53 7.75
C GLY A 240 16.63 6.03 6.35
N GLU A 241 17.59 6.59 5.62
CA GLU A 241 17.40 7.08 4.25
C GLU A 241 16.98 5.99 3.26
N ASN A 242 17.30 4.72 3.54
CA ASN A 242 16.96 3.59 2.71
C ASN A 242 15.52 3.11 2.86
N PHE A 243 14.77 3.63 3.85
CA PHE A 243 13.41 3.20 4.20
C PHE A 243 12.47 3.06 2.99
N PHE A 244 12.49 4.02 2.08
CA PHE A 244 11.60 4.04 0.91
C PHE A 244 12.02 3.01 -0.15
N ALA A 245 13.33 2.88 -0.39
CA ALA A 245 13.87 1.90 -1.31
C ALA A 245 13.61 0.48 -0.79
N MET A 246 13.86 0.25 0.50
CA MET A 246 13.70 -1.06 1.12
C MET A 246 12.28 -1.59 1.01
N TYR A 247 11.22 -0.77 1.18
CA TYR A 247 9.87 -1.32 1.06
C TYR A 247 9.46 -1.61 -0.40
N GLU A 248 9.98 -0.87 -1.37
CA GLU A 248 9.79 -1.21 -2.79
C GLU A 248 10.47 -2.55 -3.12
N GLU A 249 11.66 -2.77 -2.60
CA GLU A 249 12.48 -3.94 -2.87
C GLU A 249 11.89 -5.25 -2.33
N ILE A 250 11.03 -5.22 -1.32
CA ILE A 250 10.37 -6.43 -0.81
C ILE A 250 9.59 -7.16 -1.91
N ALA A 251 8.88 -6.41 -2.76
CA ALA A 251 8.13 -7.00 -3.86
C ALA A 251 9.02 -7.54 -4.99
N GLN A 252 10.31 -7.22 -4.97
CA GLN A 252 11.29 -7.64 -5.98
C GLN A 252 11.98 -8.95 -5.65
N VAL A 253 11.84 -9.46 -4.41
CA VAL A 253 12.44 -10.78 -4.09
C VAL A 253 11.90 -11.84 -5.03
N PRO A 254 12.75 -12.79 -5.48
CA PRO A 254 12.37 -13.76 -6.54
C PRO A 254 11.11 -14.56 -6.22
N GLU A 255 10.90 -14.91 -4.96
CA GLU A 255 9.76 -15.70 -4.50
C GLU A 255 8.42 -14.95 -4.66
N ILE A 256 8.44 -13.63 -4.60
CA ILE A 256 7.27 -12.78 -4.80
C ILE A 256 7.17 -12.34 -6.25
N SER A 257 8.23 -11.73 -6.81
CA SER A 257 8.20 -11.10 -8.14
C SER A 257 7.89 -12.08 -9.26
N SER A 258 8.38 -13.32 -9.17
CA SER A 258 8.09 -14.37 -10.17
C SER A 258 6.62 -14.83 -10.17
N ARG A 259 5.90 -14.61 -9.08
CA ARG A 259 4.50 -15.04 -8.88
C ARG A 259 3.50 -13.89 -8.87
N LEU A 260 3.95 -12.66 -8.70
CA LEU A 260 3.07 -11.47 -8.70
C LEU A 260 2.49 -11.27 -10.10
N ARG A 261 1.17 -11.38 -10.24
CA ARG A 261 0.46 -11.26 -11.52
C ARG A 261 -0.27 -9.94 -11.65
N LEU A 262 -0.96 -9.53 -10.59
CA LEU A 262 -1.82 -8.36 -10.61
C LEU A 262 -1.71 -7.58 -9.31
N THR A 263 -1.82 -6.27 -9.42
CA THR A 263 -2.16 -5.39 -8.30
C THR A 263 -3.54 -4.79 -8.59
N ILE A 264 -4.50 -5.08 -7.71
CA ILE A 264 -5.90 -4.67 -7.85
C ILE A 264 -6.25 -3.76 -6.69
N THR A 265 -6.54 -2.51 -6.96
CA THR A 265 -6.69 -1.46 -5.96
C THR A 265 -8.10 -0.89 -5.97
N SER A 266 -8.72 -0.78 -4.80
CA SER A 266 -9.94 -0.01 -4.60
C SER A 266 -9.62 1.34 -3.97
N GLY A 267 -9.96 2.41 -4.68
CA GLY A 267 -9.87 3.80 -4.25
C GLY A 267 -11.25 4.44 -4.11
N ARG A 268 -12.29 3.67 -3.74
CA ARG A 268 -13.64 4.21 -3.52
C ARG A 268 -13.73 5.12 -2.30
N LYS A 269 -12.89 4.84 -1.31
CA LYS A 269 -12.62 5.68 -0.15
C LYS A 269 -11.12 5.81 -0.02
N VAL A 270 -10.66 6.98 0.39
CA VAL A 270 -9.24 7.30 0.50
C VAL A 270 -8.98 7.96 1.85
N LEU A 271 -8.00 7.45 2.60
CA LEU A 271 -7.45 8.16 3.75
C LEU A 271 -6.50 9.23 3.24
N THR A 272 -6.86 10.49 3.44
CA THR A 272 -6.15 11.64 2.85
C THR A 272 -5.12 12.29 3.75
N THR A 273 -5.21 12.03 5.07
CA THR A 273 -4.29 12.57 6.06
C THR A 273 -3.71 11.47 6.94
N ILE A 274 -2.64 11.74 7.66
CA ILE A 274 -1.93 10.85 8.60
C ILE A 274 -1.73 9.42 8.04
N GLY A 275 -2.76 8.54 8.13
CA GLY A 275 -2.60 7.12 7.79
C GLY A 275 -1.51 6.40 8.63
N PRO A 276 -1.40 5.10 8.51
CA PRO A 276 -2.18 4.20 7.64
C PRO A 276 -3.52 3.76 8.22
N ASP A 277 -3.77 3.94 9.52
CA ASP A 277 -4.91 3.30 10.20
C ASP A 277 -6.04 4.28 10.55
N PHE A 278 -5.73 5.55 10.61
CA PHE A 278 -6.67 6.62 10.95
C PHE A 278 -6.23 7.94 10.31
N GLY A 279 -7.19 8.85 10.17
CA GLY A 279 -7.03 10.16 9.54
C GLY A 279 -8.35 10.61 8.95
N ASP A 280 -8.32 11.73 8.24
CA ASP A 280 -9.47 12.17 7.48
C ASP A 280 -9.63 11.28 6.24
N MET A 281 -10.88 11.06 5.85
CA MET A 281 -11.25 10.16 4.76
C MET A 281 -12.13 10.91 3.77
N THR A 282 -11.85 10.77 2.50
CA THR A 282 -12.74 11.16 1.41
C THR A 282 -13.47 9.94 0.85
N GLU A 283 -14.72 10.13 0.50
CA GLU A 283 -15.53 9.20 -0.29
C GLU A 283 -16.17 10.01 -1.42
N PRO A 284 -15.48 10.13 -2.57
CA PRO A 284 -15.95 10.93 -3.68
C PRO A 284 -17.23 10.35 -4.30
N GLU A 285 -18.01 11.17 -5.01
CA GLU A 285 -19.21 10.72 -5.74
C GLU A 285 -18.89 9.58 -6.71
N TYR A 286 -17.71 9.64 -7.35
CA TYR A 286 -17.15 8.59 -8.17
C TYR A 286 -15.79 8.17 -7.62
N GLY A 287 -15.75 7.00 -6.99
CA GLY A 287 -14.52 6.35 -6.60
C GLY A 287 -13.97 5.47 -7.73
N LEU A 288 -12.80 4.90 -7.54
CA LEU A 288 -12.13 4.06 -8.55
C LEU A 288 -11.90 2.64 -8.04
N VAL A 289 -12.03 1.69 -8.97
CA VAL A 289 -11.35 0.39 -8.88
C VAL A 289 -10.44 0.29 -10.09
N PHE A 290 -9.20 -0.14 -9.90
CA PHE A 290 -8.23 -0.24 -10.97
C PHE A 290 -7.27 -1.41 -10.77
N ALA A 291 -6.70 -1.88 -11.87
CA ALA A 291 -5.76 -2.99 -11.87
C ALA A 291 -4.61 -2.75 -12.86
N SER A 292 -3.46 -3.35 -12.55
CA SER A 292 -2.28 -3.36 -13.41
C SER A 292 -1.49 -4.66 -13.19
N GLU A 293 -0.85 -5.15 -14.24
CA GLU A 293 0.20 -6.18 -14.16
C GLU A 293 1.56 -5.57 -13.76
N ASP A 294 1.70 -4.25 -13.85
CA ASP A 294 2.92 -3.53 -13.47
C ASP A 294 2.72 -2.77 -12.14
N LEU A 295 3.50 -3.15 -11.14
CA LEU A 295 3.42 -2.57 -9.80
C LEU A 295 3.76 -1.08 -9.78
N LEU A 296 4.72 -0.62 -10.61
CA LEU A 296 5.07 0.79 -10.70
C LEU A 296 3.91 1.62 -11.27
N ALA A 297 3.24 1.11 -12.32
CA ALA A 297 2.08 1.79 -12.88
C ALA A 297 0.93 1.90 -11.87
N ASN A 298 0.67 0.83 -11.13
CA ASN A 298 -0.33 0.85 -10.05
C ASN A 298 0.02 1.88 -8.97
N GLU A 299 1.29 1.97 -8.57
CA GLU A 299 1.76 2.92 -7.55
C GLU A 299 1.63 4.37 -8.03
N ILE A 300 2.06 4.68 -9.26
CA ILE A 300 1.93 6.02 -9.87
C ILE A 300 0.44 6.43 -9.94
N PHE A 301 -0.42 5.53 -10.40
CA PHE A 301 -1.86 5.80 -10.48
C PHE A 301 -2.49 5.99 -9.10
N SER A 302 -2.12 5.16 -8.14
CA SER A 302 -2.57 5.27 -6.74
C SER A 302 -2.18 6.61 -6.14
N TYR A 303 -0.96 7.08 -6.41
CA TYR A 303 -0.48 8.35 -5.87
C TYR A 303 -1.20 9.53 -6.53
N ALA A 304 -1.41 9.50 -7.86
CA ALA A 304 -2.22 10.52 -8.54
C ALA A 304 -3.64 10.60 -7.96
N TRP A 305 -4.25 9.44 -7.68
CA TRP A 305 -5.56 9.36 -7.05
C TRP A 305 -5.58 9.88 -5.61
N LEU A 306 -4.56 9.60 -4.83
CA LEU A 306 -4.39 10.18 -3.48
C LEU A 306 -4.28 11.70 -3.53
N LEU A 307 -3.46 12.23 -4.43
CA LEU A 307 -3.26 13.68 -4.58
C LEU A 307 -4.57 14.37 -4.97
N TRP A 308 -5.33 13.82 -5.94
CA TRP A 308 -6.64 14.34 -6.30
C TRP A 308 -7.57 14.43 -5.08
N ASN A 309 -7.66 13.36 -4.30
CA ASN A 309 -8.53 13.36 -3.12
C ASN A 309 -8.05 14.33 -2.03
N ARG A 310 -6.74 14.58 -1.94
CA ARG A 310 -6.16 15.58 -1.02
C ARG A 310 -6.48 17.03 -1.39
N GLU A 311 -6.75 17.33 -2.66
CA GLU A 311 -7.12 18.69 -3.08
C GLU A 311 -8.42 19.18 -2.40
N PHE A 312 -9.33 18.27 -2.10
CA PHE A 312 -10.60 18.57 -1.45
C PHE A 312 -10.54 18.51 0.07
N GLU A 313 -9.42 18.07 0.63
CA GLU A 313 -9.26 17.96 2.08
C GLU A 313 -8.82 19.31 2.67
N THR A 314 -9.69 19.88 3.53
CA THR A 314 -9.49 21.19 4.13
C THR A 314 -9.17 21.16 5.62
N SER A 315 -9.06 19.96 6.20
CA SER A 315 -8.81 19.78 7.63
C SER A 315 -7.49 20.42 8.09
N TYR A 316 -7.39 20.67 9.38
CA TYR A 316 -6.14 21.09 9.99
C TYR A 316 -5.01 20.08 9.77
N LEU A 317 -5.32 18.80 9.85
CA LEU A 317 -4.36 17.72 9.61
C LEU A 317 -3.84 17.73 8.19
N ALA A 318 -4.69 18.00 7.19
CA ALA A 318 -4.27 18.16 5.80
C ALA A 318 -3.26 19.30 5.64
N LYS A 319 -3.49 20.43 6.29
CA LYS A 319 -2.58 21.59 6.24
C LYS A 319 -1.20 21.28 6.85
N VAL A 320 -1.18 20.51 7.94
CA VAL A 320 0.07 20.12 8.61
C VAL A 320 0.85 19.07 7.79
N THR A 321 0.15 18.13 7.16
CA THR A 321 0.79 17.03 6.41
C THR A 321 1.19 17.42 4.98
N LYS A 322 0.58 18.43 4.38
CA LYS A 322 0.89 18.89 3.01
C LYS A 322 2.32 19.42 2.80
N GLY A 323 3.08 19.71 3.84
CA GLY A 323 4.31 20.49 3.69
C GLY A 323 5.63 19.77 4.01
N ASN A 324 5.65 18.68 4.76
CA ASN A 324 6.92 18.20 5.32
C ASN A 324 6.91 16.73 5.78
N VAL A 325 6.44 15.82 4.90
CA VAL A 325 6.33 14.40 5.26
C VAL A 325 7.67 13.82 5.69
N SER A 326 8.79 14.15 5.02
CA SER A 326 10.07 13.53 5.34
C SER A 326 10.56 13.86 6.76
N ARG A 327 10.52 15.12 7.19
CA ARG A 327 10.95 15.49 8.57
C ARG A 327 9.99 14.96 9.62
N PHE A 328 8.69 15.11 9.40
CA PHE A 328 7.68 14.63 10.31
C PHE A 328 7.66 13.10 10.33
N GLY A 329 7.73 12.46 9.17
CA GLY A 329 7.80 11.01 9.04
C GLY A 329 9.04 10.43 9.71
N SER A 330 10.20 11.07 9.55
CA SER A 330 11.46 10.71 10.19
C SER A 330 11.34 10.76 11.73
N PHE A 331 10.79 11.84 12.25
CA PHE A 331 10.52 11.97 13.71
C PHE A 331 9.59 10.88 14.23
N ILE A 332 8.49 10.61 13.51
CA ILE A 332 7.52 9.56 13.88
C ILE A 332 8.19 8.19 13.81
N ASN A 333 8.99 7.92 12.77
CA ASN A 333 9.69 6.64 12.65
C ASN A 333 10.69 6.42 13.80
N LYS A 334 11.47 7.43 14.16
CA LYS A 334 12.38 7.33 15.31
C LYS A 334 11.60 7.01 16.59
N LYS A 335 10.48 7.70 16.86
CA LYS A 335 9.61 7.39 17.99
C LYS A 335 8.99 5.99 17.94
N PHE A 336 8.70 5.52 16.75
CA PHE A 336 8.18 4.17 16.50
C PHE A 336 9.25 3.12 16.83
N VAL A 337 10.47 3.28 16.32
CA VAL A 337 11.59 2.38 16.59
C VAL A 337 11.90 2.37 18.09
N GLY A 338 12.08 3.53 18.72
CA GLY A 338 12.35 3.61 20.15
C GLY A 338 11.27 2.99 21.06
N LYS A 339 10.03 2.88 20.57
CA LYS A 339 8.94 2.21 21.27
C LYS A 339 8.98 0.69 21.16
N TYR A 340 9.27 0.15 19.98
CA TYR A 340 9.15 -1.28 19.69
C TYR A 340 10.50 -2.01 19.72
N TRP A 341 11.59 -1.30 19.47
CA TRP A 341 12.97 -1.80 19.48
C TRP A 341 13.88 -0.76 20.11
N PRO A 342 13.78 -0.54 21.43
CA PRO A 342 14.48 0.55 22.12
C PRO A 342 16.01 0.48 22.00
N GLU A 343 16.56 -0.67 21.75
CA GLU A 343 17.99 -0.88 21.49
C GLU A 343 18.48 -0.21 20.18
N ASP A 344 17.57 0.04 19.23
CA ASP A 344 17.89 0.66 17.93
C ASP A 344 17.63 2.17 17.90
N ASP A 345 16.98 2.76 18.91
CA ASP A 345 16.53 4.17 18.87
C ASP A 345 17.67 5.16 18.60
N ALA A 346 18.88 4.87 19.10
CA ALA A 346 20.04 5.73 18.93
C ALA A 346 20.59 5.74 17.50
N ASP A 347 20.41 4.65 16.78
CA ASP A 347 21.02 4.40 15.46
C ASP A 347 20.06 4.71 14.29
N VAL A 348 18.81 5.10 14.59
CA VAL A 348 17.84 5.42 13.55
C VAL A 348 18.17 6.73 12.88
N GLU A 349 18.57 6.65 11.63
CA GLU A 349 18.80 7.79 10.78
C GLU A 349 17.49 8.45 10.28
N GLY A 350 17.59 9.69 9.82
CA GLY A 350 16.46 10.41 9.23
C GLY A 350 16.17 9.96 7.79
N PHE A 351 14.99 10.29 7.30
CA PHE A 351 14.63 10.09 5.90
C PHE A 351 15.19 11.21 5.02
N SER A 352 15.47 10.88 3.76
CA SER A 352 15.78 11.89 2.73
C SER A 352 14.65 12.89 2.58
N VAL A 353 15.00 14.14 2.36
CA VAL A 353 14.03 15.20 2.10
C VAL A 353 13.56 15.09 0.65
N PHE A 354 12.27 14.91 0.44
CA PHE A 354 11.63 14.98 -0.86
C PHE A 354 10.37 15.86 -0.79
N ARG A 355 9.82 16.22 -1.94
CA ARG A 355 8.62 17.06 -2.01
C ARG A 355 7.38 16.17 -2.12
N PRO A 356 6.51 16.15 -1.11
CA PRO A 356 5.22 15.47 -1.23
C PRO A 356 4.42 16.03 -2.41
N GLY A 357 3.78 15.15 -3.16
CA GLY A 357 2.95 15.54 -4.29
C GLY A 357 3.63 15.50 -5.65
N HIS A 358 4.94 15.30 -5.70
CA HIS A 358 5.67 15.04 -6.94
C HIS A 358 5.82 13.54 -7.13
N ILE A 359 4.94 12.93 -7.90
CA ILE A 359 4.80 11.46 -8.00
C ILE A 359 6.12 10.78 -8.35
N TYR A 360 6.79 11.28 -9.40
CA TYR A 360 8.03 10.66 -9.89
C TYR A 360 9.26 10.96 -9.02
N ASP A 361 9.14 11.87 -8.06
CA ASP A 361 10.19 12.17 -7.06
C ASP A 361 10.00 11.38 -5.77
N HIS A 362 8.91 10.61 -5.65
CA HIS A 362 8.71 9.75 -4.48
C HIS A 362 9.84 8.69 -4.44
N PRO A 363 10.60 8.58 -3.33
CA PRO A 363 11.83 7.78 -3.33
C PRO A 363 11.63 6.30 -3.70
N ALA A 364 10.52 5.68 -3.31
CA ALA A 364 10.24 4.30 -3.71
C ALA A 364 9.95 4.17 -5.22
N ILE A 365 9.20 5.12 -5.79
CA ILE A 365 8.95 5.18 -7.23
C ILE A 365 10.26 5.40 -7.99
N MET A 366 11.11 6.30 -7.50
CA MET A 366 12.44 6.54 -8.06
C MET A 366 13.31 5.29 -8.02
N ASN A 367 13.37 4.60 -6.87
CA ASN A 367 14.14 3.36 -6.74
C ASN A 367 13.68 2.32 -7.76
N CYS A 368 12.37 2.12 -7.90
CA CYS A 368 11.81 1.21 -8.89
C CYS A 368 12.19 1.59 -10.32
N MET A 369 12.11 2.88 -10.68
CA MET A 369 12.51 3.37 -12.02
C MET A 369 14.01 3.17 -12.28
N GLN A 370 14.87 3.45 -11.30
CA GLN A 370 16.32 3.22 -11.41
C GLN A 370 16.63 1.74 -11.65
N ARG A 371 15.99 0.84 -10.93
CA ARG A 371 16.14 -0.62 -11.11
C ARG A 371 15.66 -1.10 -12.47
N LYS A 372 14.62 -0.48 -13.02
CA LYS A 372 14.14 -0.72 -14.40
C LYS A 372 15.04 -0.09 -15.47
N GLY A 373 16.01 0.73 -15.09
CA GLY A 373 16.92 1.44 -15.99
C GLY A 373 16.38 2.76 -16.55
N GLY A 374 15.23 3.23 -16.06
CA GLY A 374 14.65 4.50 -16.48
C GLY A 374 13.16 4.62 -16.14
N LYS A 375 12.57 5.72 -16.55
CA LYS A 375 11.16 6.04 -16.32
C LYS A 375 10.28 5.65 -17.50
N PRO A 376 8.99 5.34 -17.26
CA PRO A 376 8.06 5.06 -18.34
C PRO A 376 7.84 6.30 -19.22
N MET A 377 7.46 6.09 -20.47
CA MET A 377 7.02 7.18 -21.37
C MET A 377 5.68 7.81 -20.95
N GLY A 378 5.02 7.23 -19.95
CA GLY A 378 3.73 7.56 -19.38
C GLY A 378 2.99 6.29 -19.02
N ILE A 379 1.88 6.44 -18.33
CA ILE A 379 0.98 5.33 -17.99
C ILE A 379 -0.12 5.26 -19.04
N ASP A 380 -0.29 4.09 -19.68
CA ASP A 380 -1.41 3.82 -20.61
C ASP A 380 -2.67 3.53 -19.78
N TRP A 381 -3.38 4.59 -19.41
CA TRP A 381 -4.59 4.50 -18.62
C TRP A 381 -5.84 4.42 -19.48
N LYS A 382 -6.67 3.40 -19.21
CA LYS A 382 -7.99 3.21 -19.82
C LYS A 382 -9.05 3.06 -18.75
N SER A 383 -10.18 3.74 -18.94
CA SER A 383 -11.38 3.56 -18.10
C SER A 383 -12.41 2.73 -18.86
N ILE A 384 -12.96 1.73 -18.17
CA ILE A 384 -14.00 0.83 -18.72
C ILE A 384 -15.32 1.55 -18.91
N ASN A 385 -15.61 2.52 -18.06
CA ASN A 385 -16.80 3.35 -18.12
C ASN A 385 -16.42 4.81 -18.00
N GLU A 386 -17.31 5.69 -18.43
CA GLU A 386 -17.12 7.14 -18.39
C GLU A 386 -17.96 7.79 -17.28
N ILE A 387 -17.54 8.97 -16.88
CA ILE A 387 -18.28 9.89 -16.02
C ILE A 387 -18.31 11.26 -16.67
N ASP A 388 -19.33 12.05 -16.33
CA ASP A 388 -19.49 13.41 -16.88
C ASP A 388 -18.43 14.40 -16.38
N ASP A 389 -17.73 14.08 -15.28
CA ASP A 389 -16.68 14.94 -14.72
C ASP A 389 -15.33 14.66 -15.40
N HIS A 390 -15.00 15.48 -16.39
CA HIS A 390 -13.72 15.41 -17.07
C HIS A 390 -12.55 16.02 -16.28
N THR A 391 -12.79 16.75 -15.19
CA THR A 391 -11.76 17.43 -14.41
C THR A 391 -10.83 16.43 -13.77
N VAL A 392 -11.37 15.41 -13.11
CA VAL A 392 -10.59 14.35 -12.48
C VAL A 392 -9.76 13.55 -13.49
N SER A 393 -10.35 13.23 -14.64
CA SER A 393 -9.63 12.50 -15.68
C SER A 393 -8.47 13.30 -16.26
N THR A 394 -8.65 14.61 -16.42
CA THR A 394 -7.59 15.52 -16.86
C THR A 394 -6.47 15.62 -15.81
N TYR A 395 -6.84 15.78 -14.55
CA TYR A 395 -5.89 15.81 -13.43
C TYR A 395 -5.02 14.55 -13.39
N LEU A 396 -5.66 13.37 -13.41
CA LEU A 396 -4.94 12.09 -13.37
C LEU A 396 -3.96 11.98 -14.56
N LYS A 397 -4.40 12.28 -15.79
CA LYS A 397 -3.52 12.24 -16.98
C LYS A 397 -2.31 13.16 -16.82
N GLN A 398 -2.51 14.38 -16.34
CA GLN A 398 -1.42 15.35 -16.13
C GLN A 398 -0.37 14.85 -15.11
N HIS A 399 -0.83 14.26 -14.00
CA HIS A 399 0.06 13.80 -12.93
C HIS A 399 0.74 12.45 -13.23
N MET A 400 0.23 11.68 -14.19
CA MET A 400 0.85 10.44 -14.65
C MET A 400 1.83 10.63 -15.82
N THR A 401 1.97 11.85 -16.30
CA THR A 401 2.99 12.19 -17.31
C THR A 401 4.30 12.51 -16.59
N ALA A 402 5.37 11.80 -16.95
CA ALA A 402 6.69 11.91 -16.29
C ALA A 402 7.47 13.15 -16.74
#